data_8aa105702550ba25c3f756bd7f9ad188
#
_entry.id   8aa105702550ba25c3f756bd7f9ad188
#
_cell.length_a   1.000
_cell.length_b   1.000
_cell.length_c   1.000
_cell.angle_alpha   90.00
_cell.angle_beta   90.00
_cell.angle_gamma   90.00
#
_symmetry.space_group_name_H-M   'P 1'
#
loop_
_entity.id
_entity.type
_entity.pdbx_description
1 polymer ?
#
loop_
_entity_poly.entity_id
_entity_poly.type
_entity_poly.pdbx_seq_one_letter_code
_entity_poly.pdbx_strand_id
1 'polypeptide(L)'
;MATGTGKTYTAFQIIWRLWKAGIKKRILFLADRTALISQTFTNDFAPFKDKMTWATKQNFDTAYEIYLGLYQGLTGEDKDANSLFKQFSPNFFDLIVVDECHRGSAKADSQWREVLEYFTSATQIGLTATPKETKEVSNIDYFGDPVYTYTLKQGINDGYLAPYRVIRVFFDKDVEGFVPYTGQTDDNGEVIDDRIYNALDFDRNIVLDQRTKLVAKTVSDHLKKHNCRMDKTIFFPNCV
;
A
#
# COMPACT_ATOMS: atom_id res chain seq x y z
N MET A 1 -8.46 -4.91 7.76
CA MET A 1 -9.45 -5.56 6.85
C MET A 1 -8.75 -5.97 5.57
N ALA A 2 -9.02 -7.17 5.04
CA ALA A 2 -8.41 -7.66 3.80
C ALA A 2 -8.69 -6.75 2.58
N THR A 3 -7.82 -6.79 1.56
CA THR A 3 -8.04 -6.05 0.31
C THR A 3 -9.30 -6.56 -0.39
N GLY A 4 -10.09 -5.67 -0.98
CA GLY A 4 -11.34 -6.02 -1.67
C GLY A 4 -12.55 -6.23 -0.77
N THR A 5 -12.45 -6.00 0.55
CA THR A 5 -13.56 -6.18 1.51
C THR A 5 -14.25 -4.88 1.93
N GLY A 6 -14.07 -3.80 1.16
CA GLY A 6 -14.76 -2.54 1.38
C GLY A 6 -14.15 -1.62 2.44
N LYS A 7 -12.82 -1.63 2.65
CA LYS A 7 -12.14 -0.73 3.59
C LYS A 7 -12.52 0.74 3.40
N THR A 8 -12.40 1.25 2.18
CA THR A 8 -12.71 2.65 1.84
C THR A 8 -14.16 2.99 2.09
N TYR A 9 -15.08 2.08 1.74
CA TYR A 9 -16.50 2.25 2.04
C TYR A 9 -16.77 2.25 3.55
N THR A 10 -16.09 1.42 4.32
CA THR A 10 -16.17 1.41 5.79
C THR A 10 -15.68 2.74 6.36
N ALA A 11 -14.57 3.27 5.85
CA ALA A 11 -14.07 4.59 6.23
C ALA A 11 -15.11 5.68 5.92
N PHE A 12 -15.70 5.67 4.72
CA PHE A 12 -16.79 6.57 4.35
C PHE A 12 -17.95 6.49 5.35
N GLN A 13 -18.42 5.29 5.70
CA GLN A 13 -19.53 5.11 6.64
C GLN A 13 -19.22 5.65 8.04
N ILE A 14 -18.00 5.47 8.53
CA ILE A 14 -17.54 6.04 9.81
C ILE A 14 -17.59 7.56 9.74
N ILE A 15 -16.96 8.15 8.72
CA ILE A 15 -16.90 9.59 8.50
C ILE A 15 -18.31 10.17 8.35
N TRP A 16 -19.13 9.58 7.50
CA TRP A 16 -20.50 10.02 7.23
C TRP A 16 -21.35 10.09 8.49
N ARG A 17 -21.32 9.02 9.31
CA ARG A 17 -22.12 8.96 10.54
C ARG A 17 -21.67 9.98 11.58
N LEU A 18 -20.36 10.13 11.78
CA LEU A 18 -19.81 11.09 12.73
C LEU A 18 -20.08 12.54 12.29
N TRP A 19 -19.96 12.81 11.01
CA TRP A 19 -20.24 14.11 10.42
C TRP A 19 -21.73 14.46 10.48
N LYS A 20 -22.62 13.55 10.08
CA LYS A 20 -24.07 13.74 10.15
C LYS A 20 -24.57 13.94 11.57
N ALA A 21 -23.99 13.28 12.54
CA ALA A 21 -24.31 13.45 13.95
C ALA A 21 -23.73 14.74 14.55
N GLY A 22 -22.94 15.50 13.78
CA GLY A 22 -22.28 16.73 14.26
C GLY A 22 -21.15 16.50 15.29
N ILE A 23 -20.72 15.23 15.49
CA ILE A 23 -19.66 14.85 16.44
C ILE A 23 -18.30 15.24 15.90
N LYS A 24 -18.10 15.07 14.60
CA LYS A 24 -16.88 15.46 13.87
C LYS A 24 -17.25 16.29 12.67
N LYS A 25 -16.63 17.46 12.49
CA LYS A 25 -16.95 18.40 11.43
C LYS A 25 -15.82 18.56 10.41
N ARG A 26 -14.58 18.68 10.88
CA ARG A 26 -13.40 18.87 10.03
C ARG A 26 -12.60 17.59 9.97
N ILE A 27 -12.66 16.91 8.85
CA ILE A 27 -12.18 15.52 8.69
C ILE A 27 -11.17 15.48 7.57
N LEU A 28 -10.02 14.85 7.82
CA LEU A 28 -8.98 14.61 6.84
C LEU A 28 -8.91 13.12 6.51
N PHE A 29 -9.05 12.78 5.24
CA PHE A 29 -8.83 11.42 4.72
C PHE A 29 -7.53 11.40 3.92
N LEU A 30 -6.59 10.57 4.34
CA LEU A 30 -5.26 10.43 3.74
C LEU A 30 -5.11 9.12 3.00
N ALA A 31 -4.55 9.16 1.80
CA ALA A 31 -4.19 7.97 1.02
C ALA A 31 -2.78 8.11 0.41
N ASP A 32 -2.24 6.99 -0.09
CA ASP A 32 -0.89 6.92 -0.67
C ASP A 32 -0.86 7.21 -2.18
N ARG A 33 -2.00 7.07 -2.88
CA ARG A 33 -2.07 7.13 -4.35
C ARG A 33 -3.18 8.03 -4.86
N THR A 34 -2.85 8.81 -5.89
CA THR A 34 -3.79 9.69 -6.59
C THR A 34 -5.02 8.93 -7.12
N ALA A 35 -4.83 7.73 -7.68
CA ALA A 35 -5.93 6.93 -8.20
C ALA A 35 -6.94 6.54 -7.10
N LEU A 36 -6.48 6.24 -5.88
CA LEU A 36 -7.35 5.94 -4.74
C LEU A 36 -8.15 7.17 -4.33
N ILE A 37 -7.50 8.33 -4.21
CA ILE A 37 -8.20 9.59 -3.86
C ILE A 37 -9.22 9.95 -4.93
N SER A 38 -8.86 9.89 -6.21
CA SER A 38 -9.76 10.22 -7.31
C SER A 38 -10.99 9.30 -7.31
N GLN A 39 -10.80 7.99 -7.14
CA GLN A 39 -11.89 7.03 -7.05
C GLN A 39 -12.76 7.27 -5.81
N THR A 40 -12.14 7.50 -4.65
CA THR A 40 -12.84 7.79 -3.39
C THR A 40 -13.65 9.07 -3.51
N PHE A 41 -13.08 10.13 -4.09
CA PHE A 41 -13.73 11.42 -4.28
C PHE A 41 -14.98 11.32 -5.18
N THR A 42 -14.88 10.61 -6.30
CA THR A 42 -15.97 10.52 -7.28
C THR A 42 -17.05 9.50 -6.91
N ASN A 43 -16.70 8.45 -6.17
CA ASN A 43 -17.60 7.35 -5.85
C ASN A 43 -18.07 7.38 -4.39
N ASP A 44 -17.22 6.88 -3.48
CA ASP A 44 -17.65 6.64 -2.09
C ASP A 44 -17.99 7.93 -1.35
N PHE A 45 -17.23 9.01 -1.57
CA PHE A 45 -17.38 10.29 -0.89
C PHE A 45 -18.27 11.29 -1.65
N ALA A 46 -18.78 10.94 -2.82
CA ALA A 46 -19.69 11.80 -3.60
C ALA A 46 -20.87 12.37 -2.79
N PRO A 47 -21.45 11.68 -1.78
CA PRO A 47 -22.52 12.25 -0.95
C PRO A 47 -22.15 13.51 -0.16
N PHE A 48 -20.86 13.81 0.06
CA PHE A 48 -20.43 15.05 0.73
C PHE A 48 -20.53 16.29 -0.17
N LYS A 49 -20.57 16.11 -1.49
CA LYS A 49 -20.78 17.18 -2.49
C LYS A 49 -19.83 18.38 -2.29
N ASP A 50 -20.43 19.55 -2.10
CA ASP A 50 -19.77 20.85 -1.89
C ASP A 50 -19.08 21.00 -0.53
N LYS A 51 -19.23 20.03 0.37
CA LYS A 51 -18.57 20.00 1.68
C LYS A 51 -17.19 19.39 1.67
N MET A 52 -16.77 18.79 0.54
CA MET A 52 -15.47 18.16 0.44
C MET A 52 -14.55 18.84 -0.57
N THR A 53 -13.26 18.71 -0.34
CA THR A 53 -12.22 19.21 -1.25
C THR A 53 -11.04 18.25 -1.29
N TRP A 54 -10.28 18.33 -2.38
CA TRP A 54 -8.97 17.72 -2.47
C TRP A 54 -7.91 18.73 -2.06
N ALA A 55 -7.27 18.50 -0.91
CA ALA A 55 -6.21 19.35 -0.39
C ALA A 55 -4.94 19.23 -1.25
N THR A 56 -4.68 20.28 -2.03
CA THR A 56 -3.48 20.42 -2.87
C THR A 56 -2.85 21.80 -2.65
N LYS A 57 -1.59 21.98 -3.07
CA LYS A 57 -0.92 23.29 -3.01
C LYS A 57 -1.69 24.42 -3.74
N GLN A 58 -2.48 24.04 -4.73
CA GLN A 58 -3.25 24.99 -5.56
C GLN A 58 -4.67 25.23 -5.02
N ASN A 59 -5.18 24.31 -4.22
CA ASN A 59 -6.54 24.38 -3.68
C ASN A 59 -6.48 24.20 -2.17
N PHE A 60 -6.12 25.29 -1.48
CA PHE A 60 -6.08 25.37 -0.03
C PHE A 60 -7.16 26.33 0.43
N ASP A 61 -8.31 25.77 0.79
CA ASP A 61 -9.43 26.52 1.32
C ASP A 61 -9.90 25.90 2.66
N THR A 62 -9.98 26.70 3.69
CA THR A 62 -10.39 26.29 5.04
C THR A 62 -11.90 26.24 5.23
N ALA A 63 -12.69 26.58 4.22
CA ALA A 63 -14.15 26.60 4.26
C ALA A 63 -14.80 25.21 4.19
N TYR A 64 -14.06 24.20 3.72
CA TYR A 64 -14.56 22.85 3.59
C TYR A 64 -14.59 22.09 4.94
N GLU A 65 -15.38 21.04 4.97
CA GLU A 65 -15.52 20.17 6.14
C GLU A 65 -14.79 18.83 5.98
N ILE A 66 -14.74 18.31 4.75
CA ILE A 66 -14.08 17.04 4.42
C ILE A 66 -12.92 17.30 3.46
N TYR A 67 -11.74 16.86 3.85
CA TYR A 67 -10.51 17.02 3.09
C TYR A 67 -9.97 15.67 2.68
N LEU A 68 -9.69 15.48 1.40
CA LEU A 68 -8.96 14.33 0.90
C LEU A 68 -7.55 14.76 0.51
N GLY A 69 -6.53 14.00 0.87
CA GLY A 69 -5.15 14.37 0.57
C GLY A 69 -4.23 13.17 0.40
N LEU A 70 -3.19 13.36 -0.40
CA LEU A 70 -2.03 12.47 -0.42
C LEU A 70 -1.10 12.89 0.70
N TYR A 71 -0.61 11.94 1.50
CA TYR A 71 0.34 12.33 2.55
C TYR A 71 1.64 12.89 1.96
N GLN A 72 2.13 12.41 0.80
CA GLN A 72 3.27 13.01 0.10
C GLN A 72 2.99 14.45 -0.35
N GLY A 73 1.76 14.73 -0.78
CA GLY A 73 1.34 16.07 -1.22
C GLY A 73 1.23 17.07 -0.06
N LEU A 74 0.86 16.59 1.12
CA LEU A 74 0.73 17.40 2.32
C LEU A 74 2.08 17.70 2.99
N THR A 75 3.02 16.76 2.99
CA THR A 75 4.35 16.95 3.60
C THR A 75 5.34 17.64 2.68
N GLY A 76 5.16 17.57 1.36
CA GLY A 76 6.11 18.10 0.38
C GLY A 76 7.31 17.19 0.15
N GLU A 77 8.16 17.53 -0.82
CA GLU A 77 9.39 16.78 -1.14
C GLU A 77 10.53 17.13 -0.18
N ASP A 78 10.57 18.35 0.33
CA ASP A 78 11.55 18.84 1.31
C ASP A 78 10.92 18.98 2.69
N LYS A 79 11.66 18.54 3.73
CA LYS A 79 11.26 18.62 5.14
C LYS A 79 11.11 20.04 5.69
N ASP A 80 11.15 21.06 4.83
CA ASP A 80 11.20 22.46 5.20
C ASP A 80 9.81 23.13 5.36
N ALA A 81 9.80 24.35 5.84
CA ALA A 81 8.71 25.18 6.33
C ALA A 81 7.46 25.32 5.44
N ASN A 82 7.45 24.73 4.23
CA ASN A 82 6.39 24.83 3.22
C ASN A 82 5.47 23.61 3.15
N SER A 83 5.45 22.75 4.15
CA SER A 83 4.51 21.62 4.18
C SER A 83 3.08 22.13 4.22
N LEU A 84 2.23 21.62 3.31
CA LEU A 84 0.84 22.10 3.16
C LEU A 84 0.04 21.94 4.46
N PHE A 85 0.26 20.84 5.20
CA PHE A 85 -0.46 20.58 6.43
C PHE A 85 -0.18 21.64 7.53
N LYS A 86 0.99 22.28 7.54
CA LYS A 86 1.35 23.36 8.51
C LYS A 86 0.61 24.67 8.28
N GLN A 87 -0.08 24.80 7.15
CA GLN A 87 -0.95 25.97 6.90
C GLN A 87 -2.28 25.86 7.67
N PHE A 88 -2.66 24.65 8.10
CA PHE A 88 -3.76 24.47 9.04
C PHE A 88 -3.27 24.63 10.48
N SER A 89 -4.12 25.14 11.37
CA SER A 89 -3.78 25.14 12.79
C SER A 89 -3.71 23.70 13.32
N PRO A 90 -2.88 23.38 14.35
CA PRO A 90 -2.78 22.04 14.91
C PRO A 90 -4.11 21.44 15.38
N ASN A 91 -5.08 22.28 15.71
CA ASN A 91 -6.40 21.87 16.21
C ASN A 91 -7.48 21.95 15.10
N PHE A 92 -7.10 22.05 13.83
CA PHE A 92 -8.05 22.27 12.75
C PHE A 92 -8.92 21.04 12.47
N PHE A 93 -8.34 19.85 12.48
CA PHE A 93 -9.07 18.62 12.21
C PHE A 93 -9.58 17.94 13.50
N ASP A 94 -10.80 17.41 13.44
CA ASP A 94 -11.43 16.65 14.51
C ASP A 94 -11.19 15.15 14.36
N LEU A 95 -11.02 14.68 13.12
CA LEU A 95 -10.80 13.28 12.75
C LEU A 95 -9.83 13.20 11.58
N ILE A 96 -8.88 12.28 11.67
CA ILE A 96 -7.98 11.93 10.57
C ILE A 96 -8.09 10.44 10.32
N VAL A 97 -8.32 10.05 9.08
CA VAL A 97 -8.36 8.66 8.63
C VAL A 97 -7.26 8.43 7.63
N VAL A 98 -6.38 7.47 7.91
CA VAL A 98 -5.25 7.10 7.03
C VAL A 98 -5.53 5.76 6.39
N ASP A 99 -5.71 5.75 5.08
CA ASP A 99 -5.87 4.50 4.32
C ASP A 99 -4.51 3.94 3.90
N GLU A 100 -4.40 2.61 3.90
CA GLU A 100 -3.19 1.85 3.58
C GLU A 100 -1.95 2.30 4.40
N CYS A 101 -2.16 2.56 5.69
CA CYS A 101 -1.12 3.06 6.61
C CYS A 101 0.10 2.13 6.77
N HIS A 102 0.07 0.92 6.18
CA HIS A 102 1.21 -0.01 6.12
C HIS A 102 2.12 0.20 4.92
N ARG A 103 1.67 0.97 3.91
CA ARG A 103 2.40 1.16 2.65
C ARG A 103 3.42 2.27 2.77
N GLY A 104 4.62 1.96 2.33
CA GLY A 104 5.69 2.92 2.13
C GLY A 104 7.06 2.34 2.46
N SER A 105 8.08 3.02 1.94
CA SER A 105 9.45 2.95 2.47
C SER A 105 9.47 3.62 3.86
N ALA A 106 10.52 3.44 4.64
CA ALA A 106 10.71 4.15 5.92
C ALA A 106 10.47 5.68 5.78
N LYS A 107 10.73 6.25 4.60
CA LYS A 107 10.45 7.66 4.26
C LYS A 107 8.95 7.96 4.20
N ALA A 108 8.13 7.09 3.60
CA ALA A 108 6.69 7.30 3.48
C ALA A 108 5.97 7.08 4.82
N ASP A 109 6.45 6.13 5.63
CA ASP A 109 5.95 5.93 6.99
C ASP A 109 6.25 7.16 7.87
N SER A 110 7.36 7.86 7.65
CA SER A 110 7.67 9.12 8.33
C SER A 110 6.76 10.27 7.90
N GLN A 111 6.26 10.28 6.67
CA GLN A 111 5.44 11.36 6.14
C GLN A 111 4.04 11.41 6.73
N TRP A 112 3.31 10.28 6.74
CA TRP A 112 1.98 10.30 7.36
C TRP A 112 2.06 10.49 8.88
N ARG A 113 3.10 9.97 9.54
CA ARG A 113 3.35 10.19 10.97
C ARG A 113 3.56 11.68 11.28
N GLU A 114 4.37 12.38 10.49
CA GLU A 114 4.59 13.82 10.67
C GLU A 114 3.27 14.61 10.64
N VAL A 115 2.35 14.25 9.72
CA VAL A 115 1.01 14.86 9.68
C VAL A 115 0.20 14.54 10.93
N LEU A 116 0.21 13.27 11.37
CA LEU A 116 -0.55 12.86 12.55
C LEU A 116 0.00 13.44 13.85
N GLU A 117 1.32 13.53 13.99
CA GLU A 117 2.00 14.13 15.14
C GLU A 117 1.77 15.63 15.22
N TYR A 118 1.52 16.30 14.10
CA TYR A 118 1.14 17.71 14.08
C TYR A 118 -0.30 17.93 14.56
N PHE A 119 -1.23 17.06 14.19
CA PHE A 119 -2.65 17.15 14.55
C PHE A 119 -3.03 16.24 15.72
N THR A 120 -2.31 16.33 16.82
CA THR A 120 -2.49 15.44 17.98
C THR A 120 -3.86 15.56 18.65
N SER A 121 -4.57 16.67 18.47
CA SER A 121 -5.93 16.87 18.99
C SER A 121 -7.00 16.08 18.23
N ALA A 122 -6.70 15.65 17.00
CA ALA A 122 -7.63 14.88 16.18
C ALA A 122 -7.72 13.41 16.66
N THR A 123 -8.92 12.85 16.60
CA THR A 123 -9.06 11.38 16.65
C THR A 123 -8.45 10.79 15.39
N GLN A 124 -7.63 9.75 15.53
CA GLN A 124 -6.87 9.20 14.41
C GLN A 124 -7.21 7.73 14.21
N ILE A 125 -7.48 7.34 12.97
CA ILE A 125 -7.84 5.97 12.58
C ILE A 125 -6.94 5.53 11.43
N GLY A 126 -6.22 4.42 11.62
CA GLY A 126 -5.44 3.77 10.56
C GLY A 126 -6.20 2.58 9.96
N LEU A 127 -6.22 2.49 8.63
CA LEU A 127 -6.78 1.36 7.89
C LEU A 127 -5.66 0.65 7.14
N THR A 128 -5.63 -0.68 7.23
CA THR A 128 -4.65 -1.48 6.50
C THR A 128 -5.19 -2.87 6.18
N ALA A 129 -4.71 -3.45 5.08
CA ALA A 129 -4.96 -4.85 4.75
C ALA A 129 -3.94 -5.78 5.42
N THR A 130 -2.73 -5.31 5.62
CA THR A 130 -1.60 -6.06 6.15
C THR A 130 -0.85 -5.20 7.17
N PRO A 131 -1.15 -5.35 8.48
CA PRO A 131 -0.35 -4.70 9.51
C PRO A 131 1.12 -5.12 9.33
N LYS A 132 2.04 -4.15 9.27
CA LYS A 132 3.47 -4.42 9.26
C LYS A 132 3.98 -4.47 10.69
N GLU A 133 4.68 -5.53 10.99
CA GLU A 133 5.47 -5.70 12.21
C GLU A 133 6.92 -5.93 11.79
N THR A 134 7.64 -4.87 11.43
CA THR A 134 9.09 -4.95 11.24
C THR A 134 9.78 -4.25 12.40
N LYS A 135 11.06 -4.59 12.67
CA LYS A 135 11.85 -3.98 13.76
C LYS A 135 11.96 -2.45 13.67
N GLU A 136 11.70 -1.88 12.48
CA GLU A 136 11.88 -0.46 12.19
C GLU A 136 10.57 0.32 12.10
N VAL A 137 9.45 -0.36 11.80
CA VAL A 137 8.14 0.28 11.61
C VAL A 137 7.04 -0.66 12.09
N SER A 138 6.37 -0.27 13.15
CA SER A 138 5.17 -0.96 13.62
C SER A 138 3.99 0.02 13.63
N ASN A 139 2.93 -0.32 12.89
CA ASN A 139 1.68 0.42 12.96
C ASN A 139 0.97 0.22 14.30
N ILE A 140 1.22 -0.91 14.96
CA ILE A 140 0.71 -1.24 16.29
C ILE A 140 1.31 -0.29 17.33
N ASP A 141 2.59 0.09 17.19
CA ASP A 141 3.24 1.03 18.10
C ASP A 141 2.59 2.42 18.04
N TYR A 142 2.05 2.82 16.91
CA TYR A 142 1.41 4.12 16.76
C TYR A 142 -0.09 4.09 17.07
N PHE A 143 -0.84 3.17 16.47
CA PHE A 143 -2.31 3.13 16.58
C PHE A 143 -2.82 2.22 17.72
N GLY A 144 -1.95 1.43 18.34
CA GLY A 144 -2.31 0.39 19.31
C GLY A 144 -2.90 -0.86 18.64
N ASP A 145 -3.50 -1.71 19.44
CA ASP A 145 -4.12 -2.95 18.99
C ASP A 145 -5.28 -2.68 18.01
N PRO A 146 -5.46 -3.55 17.00
CA PRO A 146 -6.55 -3.40 16.03
C PRO A 146 -7.93 -3.43 16.71
N VAL A 147 -8.70 -2.36 16.55
CA VAL A 147 -10.10 -2.29 17.04
C VAL A 147 -11.01 -3.27 16.29
N TYR A 148 -10.71 -3.54 15.01
CA TYR A 148 -11.47 -4.46 14.19
C TYR A 148 -10.57 -5.16 13.18
N THR A 149 -10.71 -6.49 13.09
CA THR A 149 -9.98 -7.32 12.14
C THR A 149 -10.96 -8.12 11.28
N TYR A 150 -10.82 -8.02 9.96
CA TYR A 150 -11.55 -8.82 8.98
C TYR A 150 -10.54 -9.45 8.02
N THR A 151 -10.33 -10.74 8.21
CA THR A 151 -9.27 -11.48 7.54
C THR A 151 -9.66 -11.91 6.11
N LEU A 152 -8.65 -12.24 5.28
CA LEU A 152 -8.86 -12.82 3.96
C LEU A 152 -9.74 -14.09 4.03
N LYS A 153 -9.50 -14.95 5.04
CA LYS A 153 -10.28 -16.18 5.24
C LYS A 153 -11.75 -15.87 5.53
N GLN A 154 -12.03 -14.90 6.39
CA GLN A 154 -13.41 -14.46 6.65
C GLN A 154 -14.07 -13.94 5.38
N GLY A 155 -13.37 -13.07 4.60
CA GLY A 155 -13.90 -12.53 3.35
C GLY A 155 -14.22 -13.60 2.31
N ILE A 156 -13.46 -14.69 2.26
CA ILE A 156 -13.73 -15.85 1.40
C ILE A 156 -14.94 -16.64 1.93
N ASN A 157 -14.98 -16.93 3.22
CA ASN A 157 -16.08 -17.68 3.83
C ASN A 157 -17.43 -16.96 3.70
N ASP A 158 -17.42 -15.62 3.82
CA ASP A 158 -18.61 -14.78 3.70
C ASP A 158 -19.01 -14.48 2.23
N GLY A 159 -18.24 -15.01 1.25
CA GLY A 159 -18.52 -14.87 -0.18
C GLY A 159 -18.14 -13.51 -0.81
N TYR A 160 -17.47 -12.64 -0.07
CA TYR A 160 -17.00 -11.35 -0.61
C TYR A 160 -15.72 -11.49 -1.45
N LEU A 161 -14.90 -12.50 -1.17
CA LEU A 161 -13.64 -12.74 -1.86
C LEU A 161 -13.64 -14.13 -2.50
N ALA A 162 -13.07 -14.22 -3.69
CA ALA A 162 -12.89 -15.50 -4.36
C ALA A 162 -11.88 -16.38 -3.60
N PRO A 163 -12.12 -17.69 -3.50
CA PRO A 163 -11.11 -18.61 -3.02
C PRO A 163 -9.92 -18.64 -3.98
N TYR A 164 -8.74 -18.88 -3.44
CA TYR A 164 -7.52 -18.97 -4.21
C TYR A 164 -6.81 -20.30 -4.02
N ARG A 165 -6.01 -20.67 -5.00
CA ARG A 165 -5.13 -21.82 -4.94
C ARG A 165 -3.69 -21.37 -5.15
N VAL A 166 -2.81 -21.72 -4.22
CA VAL A 166 -1.37 -21.45 -4.35
C VAL A 166 -0.70 -22.67 -4.95
N ILE A 167 0.00 -22.47 -6.06
CA ILE A 167 0.87 -23.48 -6.68
C ILE A 167 2.29 -22.96 -6.53
N ARG A 168 3.12 -23.70 -5.80
CA ARG A 168 4.54 -23.40 -5.67
C ARG A 168 5.31 -24.30 -6.62
N VAL A 169 6.16 -23.71 -7.44
CA VAL A 169 7.05 -24.41 -8.35
C VAL A 169 8.48 -24.14 -7.90
N PHE A 170 9.24 -25.19 -7.69
CA PHE A 170 10.66 -25.13 -7.37
C PHE A 170 11.43 -25.69 -8.54
N PHE A 171 12.51 -25.07 -8.92
CA PHE A 171 13.47 -25.57 -9.89
C PHE A 171 14.69 -26.13 -9.16
N ASP A 172 15.44 -27.02 -9.80
CA ASP A 172 16.61 -27.67 -9.19
C ASP A 172 17.58 -26.64 -8.60
N LYS A 173 17.85 -25.56 -9.36
CA LYS A 173 18.72 -24.47 -8.89
C LYS A 173 18.15 -23.66 -7.72
N ASP A 174 16.83 -23.62 -7.55
CA ASP A 174 16.21 -22.96 -6.39
C ASP A 174 16.44 -23.77 -5.10
N VAL A 175 16.63 -25.06 -5.21
CA VAL A 175 16.84 -26.01 -4.10
C VAL A 175 18.33 -26.22 -3.82
N GLU A 176 19.12 -26.50 -4.86
CA GLU A 176 20.56 -26.80 -4.74
C GLU A 176 21.42 -25.54 -4.61
N GLY A 177 20.90 -24.39 -5.07
CA GLY A 177 21.67 -23.16 -5.23
C GLY A 177 22.46 -23.11 -6.55
N PHE A 178 23.00 -21.94 -6.83
CA PHE A 178 23.87 -21.71 -7.96
C PHE A 178 25.26 -21.25 -7.47
N VAL A 179 26.29 -21.89 -7.95
CA VAL A 179 27.68 -21.50 -7.69
C VAL A 179 28.30 -21.06 -9.02
N PRO A 180 28.67 -19.79 -9.16
CA PRO A 180 29.38 -19.34 -10.35
C PRO A 180 30.77 -19.99 -10.40
N TYR A 181 31.30 -20.17 -11.60
CA TYR A 181 32.73 -20.53 -11.73
C TYR A 181 33.59 -19.29 -11.53
N THR A 182 34.80 -19.48 -11.02
CA THR A 182 35.73 -18.39 -10.73
C THR A 182 35.98 -17.50 -11.96
N GLY A 183 35.69 -16.20 -11.81
CA GLY A 183 35.83 -15.21 -12.89
C GLY A 183 34.63 -15.16 -13.85
N GLN A 184 33.49 -15.79 -13.52
CA GLN A 184 32.27 -15.66 -14.29
C GLN A 184 31.77 -14.21 -14.22
N THR A 185 31.38 -13.65 -15.36
CA THR A 185 30.81 -12.31 -15.47
C THR A 185 29.29 -12.37 -15.72
N ASP A 186 28.59 -11.33 -15.27
CA ASP A 186 27.19 -11.08 -15.64
C ASP A 186 27.08 -10.50 -17.07
N ASP A 187 25.85 -10.21 -17.50
CA ASP A 187 25.56 -9.63 -18.82
C ASP A 187 26.14 -8.20 -19.00
N ASN A 188 26.50 -7.51 -17.93
CA ASN A 188 27.13 -6.19 -17.94
C ASN A 188 28.67 -6.28 -17.95
N GLY A 189 29.21 -7.49 -17.82
CA GLY A 189 30.65 -7.75 -17.76
C GLY A 189 31.25 -7.61 -16.36
N GLU A 190 30.43 -7.47 -15.31
CA GLU A 190 30.90 -7.45 -13.93
C GLU A 190 31.12 -8.86 -13.41
N VAL A 191 32.20 -9.04 -12.63
CA VAL A 191 32.52 -10.36 -12.06
C VAL A 191 31.50 -10.70 -10.99
N ILE A 192 30.86 -11.87 -11.12
CA ILE A 192 29.91 -12.40 -10.15
C ILE A 192 30.69 -12.90 -8.94
N ASP A 193 30.26 -12.51 -7.73
CA ASP A 193 30.88 -12.94 -6.48
C ASP A 193 30.89 -14.47 -6.33
N ASP A 194 32.02 -15.02 -5.89
CA ASP A 194 32.22 -16.46 -5.66
C ASP A 194 31.54 -16.88 -4.35
N ARG A 195 30.21 -17.03 -4.40
CA ARG A 195 29.37 -17.53 -3.30
C ARG A 195 28.21 -18.36 -3.81
N ILE A 196 27.56 -19.09 -2.91
CA ILE A 196 26.34 -19.83 -3.24
C ILE A 196 25.15 -18.83 -3.31
N TYR A 197 24.51 -18.79 -4.46
CA TYR A 197 23.27 -18.06 -4.67
C TYR A 197 22.06 -18.98 -4.49
N ASN A 198 21.13 -18.59 -3.67
CA ASN A 198 19.92 -19.37 -3.39
C ASN A 198 18.65 -18.69 -3.98
N ALA A 199 17.49 -19.30 -3.75
CA ALA A 199 16.23 -18.78 -4.30
C ALA A 199 15.89 -17.33 -3.94
N LEU A 200 16.46 -16.77 -2.85
CA LEU A 200 16.26 -15.38 -2.46
C LEU A 200 17.17 -14.40 -3.22
N ASP A 201 18.27 -14.90 -3.76
CA ASP A 201 19.22 -14.12 -4.54
C ASP A 201 18.81 -13.99 -6.01
N PHE A 202 18.07 -14.97 -6.55
CA PHE A 202 17.64 -14.96 -7.94
C PHE A 202 16.70 -13.78 -8.22
N ASP A 203 16.89 -13.15 -9.37
CA ASP A 203 16.15 -11.96 -9.80
C ASP A 203 16.33 -10.72 -8.87
N ARG A 204 17.28 -10.80 -7.90
CA ARG A 204 17.66 -9.69 -7.03
C ARG A 204 19.15 -9.36 -7.14
N ASN A 205 19.99 -10.38 -6.93
CA ASN A 205 21.44 -10.24 -6.90
C ASN A 205 22.09 -10.90 -8.13
N ILE A 206 21.37 -11.82 -8.79
CA ILE A 206 21.83 -12.50 -9.99
C ILE A 206 20.64 -12.85 -10.89
N VAL A 207 20.78 -12.60 -12.19
CA VAL A 207 19.82 -13.02 -13.22
C VAL A 207 20.42 -14.17 -14.01
N LEU A 208 19.67 -15.29 -14.07
CA LEU A 208 20.04 -16.46 -14.84
C LEU A 208 19.08 -16.63 -16.02
N ASP A 209 19.51 -16.30 -17.22
CA ASP A 209 18.72 -16.39 -18.46
C ASP A 209 18.00 -17.71 -18.65
N GLN A 210 18.71 -18.81 -18.38
CA GLN A 210 18.13 -20.17 -18.49
C GLN A 210 16.99 -20.37 -17.49
N ARG A 211 17.12 -19.83 -16.26
CA ARG A 211 16.09 -19.90 -15.24
C ARG A 211 14.88 -19.05 -15.65
N THR A 212 15.10 -17.85 -16.13
CA THR A 212 14.05 -16.95 -16.61
C THR A 212 13.24 -17.58 -17.75
N LYS A 213 13.92 -18.19 -18.72
CA LYS A 213 13.27 -18.93 -19.81
C LYS A 213 12.47 -20.12 -19.30
N LEU A 214 13.00 -20.86 -18.32
CA LEU A 214 12.33 -22.00 -17.71
C LEU A 214 11.07 -21.58 -16.94
N VAL A 215 11.14 -20.48 -16.16
CA VAL A 215 9.99 -19.87 -15.48
C VAL A 215 8.90 -19.50 -16.50
N ALA A 216 9.25 -18.76 -17.54
CA ALA A 216 8.32 -18.32 -18.57
C ALA A 216 7.66 -19.52 -19.29
N LYS A 217 8.43 -20.57 -19.60
CA LYS A 217 7.93 -21.81 -20.18
C LYS A 217 6.97 -22.51 -19.24
N THR A 218 7.34 -22.68 -17.98
CA THR A 218 6.52 -23.36 -16.96
C THR A 218 5.18 -22.66 -16.76
N VAL A 219 5.17 -21.32 -16.66
CA VAL A 219 3.93 -20.54 -16.57
C VAL A 219 3.08 -20.74 -17.83
N SER A 220 3.68 -20.65 -19.02
CA SER A 220 2.97 -20.84 -20.30
C SER A 220 2.36 -22.24 -20.41
N ASP A 221 3.09 -23.28 -20.03
CA ASP A 221 2.63 -24.66 -20.09
C ASP A 221 1.52 -24.92 -19.07
N HIS A 222 1.62 -24.32 -17.86
CA HIS A 222 0.56 -24.36 -16.87
C HIS A 222 -0.74 -23.73 -17.39
N LEU A 223 -0.66 -22.52 -17.94
CA LEU A 223 -1.83 -21.82 -18.50
C LEU A 223 -2.47 -22.60 -19.64
N LYS A 224 -1.67 -23.21 -20.54
CA LYS A 224 -2.18 -24.08 -21.62
C LYS A 224 -2.86 -25.32 -21.05
N LYS A 225 -2.21 -26.02 -20.12
CA LYS A 225 -2.72 -27.27 -19.51
C LYS A 225 -4.09 -27.08 -18.86
N HIS A 226 -4.31 -25.92 -18.24
CA HIS A 226 -5.56 -25.61 -17.53
C HIS A 226 -6.56 -24.80 -18.36
N ASN A 227 -6.29 -24.62 -19.65
CA ASN A 227 -7.13 -23.84 -20.58
C ASN A 227 -7.44 -22.39 -20.12
N CYS A 228 -6.49 -21.77 -19.40
CA CYS A 228 -6.60 -20.40 -18.91
C CYS A 228 -5.64 -19.42 -19.58
N ARG A 229 -5.20 -19.75 -20.81
CA ARG A 229 -4.25 -18.91 -21.56
C ARG A 229 -4.76 -17.50 -21.84
N MET A 230 -6.09 -17.34 -21.97
CA MET A 230 -6.74 -16.06 -22.26
C MET A 230 -7.35 -15.41 -21.00
N ASP A 231 -7.19 -16.02 -19.84
CA ASP A 231 -7.68 -15.47 -18.60
C ASP A 231 -6.83 -14.27 -18.17
N LYS A 232 -7.46 -13.35 -17.40
CA LYS A 232 -6.77 -12.19 -16.87
C LYS A 232 -5.62 -12.63 -15.98
N THR A 233 -4.40 -12.34 -16.41
CA THR A 233 -3.17 -12.75 -15.71
C THR A 233 -2.36 -11.52 -15.34
N ILE A 234 -1.90 -11.45 -14.09
CA ILE A 234 -0.98 -10.43 -13.62
C ILE A 234 0.34 -11.13 -13.31
N PHE A 235 1.41 -10.66 -13.92
CA PHE A 235 2.76 -11.14 -13.68
C PHE A 235 3.54 -10.09 -12.88
N PHE A 236 4.15 -10.50 -11.78
CA PHE A 236 5.00 -9.65 -10.95
C PHE A 236 6.45 -10.14 -11.06
N PRO A 237 7.22 -9.66 -12.05
CA PRO A 237 8.65 -9.96 -12.09
C PRO A 237 9.34 -9.23 -10.95
N ASN A 238 10.34 -9.86 -10.35
CA ASN A 238 11.28 -9.10 -9.54
C ASN A 238 12.10 -8.24 -10.50
N CYS A 239 12.05 -6.91 -10.32
CA CYS A 239 12.96 -6.02 -11.03
C CYS A 239 14.26 -5.96 -10.23
N VAL A 240 15.37 -6.22 -10.90
CA VAL A 240 16.73 -5.91 -10.42
C VAL A 240 16.94 -4.42 -10.54
#